data_4f012142a9fc0e8cd092ec5c472f9b91
#
_entry.id   4f012142a9fc0e8cd092ec5c472f9b91
#
_cell.length_a   1.000
_cell.length_b   1.000
_cell.length_c   1.000
_cell.angle_alpha   90.00
_cell.angle_beta   90.00
_cell.angle_gamma   90.00
#
_symmetry.space_group_name_H-M   'P 1'
#
loop_
_entity.id
_entity.type
_entity.pdbx_description
1 polymer ?
#
loop_
_entity_poly.entity_id
_entity_poly.type
_entity_poly.pdbx_seq_one_letter_code
_entity_poly.pdbx_strand_id
1 'polypeptide(L)'
;MALLADADIYYSAFVRAARRARRSILLSGWQFDSKAQLLRDDERLPGDENTLVGFLNRLCIDNPALEIHILAWDYSLVYAVEREWLQGLKIALKSHERIHFEYWTHPNAGGSHHHKYAVVDDEVVFAGGLDICDSRWDTRAHVAHDPRRIDVSGEPYRPFHDLQLALRGPVVADVRQIFAEFWSSVSNAPLPAPEPWVQSSSLRELAEDGMPIRSSEVSLSRTLYREDQEPIAEVEAMLTQAIRAAERFVYIENQYFTSLSILTAFRDRLLDGDRPPLTIVVVMPDGADTPKEDFVLGNRQRSVRYSLLKVAEERGHRVRFLVSSDKSDPERPVSTFIHAKLLVVDDQLLCVGTANLTNRSMRIDSELNFTVQSEAGSDASRDIADIVDSLLAEHTGLADRARFRDRARLPEVIDELCLSPETKLQHLTVERCDDDDPLLVLIFDPSGELTTENFGKALQAEVGCEDGIIRTLARKAGQRLGVIDVDERP
;
A
#
# COMPACT_ATOMS: atom_id res chain seq x y z
N MET A 1 -7.14 -13.23 -13.20
CA MET A 1 -6.78 -12.11 -12.34
C MET A 1 -6.65 -10.84 -13.17
N ALA A 2 -6.80 -9.67 -12.57
CA ALA A 2 -6.54 -8.40 -13.23
C ALA A 2 -5.92 -7.42 -12.23
N LEU A 3 -4.95 -6.60 -12.67
CA LEU A 3 -4.42 -5.49 -11.92
C LEU A 3 -5.23 -4.24 -12.26
N LEU A 4 -5.74 -3.55 -11.24
CA LEU A 4 -6.51 -2.32 -11.31
C LEU A 4 -5.59 -1.18 -10.87
N ALA A 5 -5.27 -0.27 -11.79
CA ALA A 5 -4.49 0.91 -11.47
C ALA A 5 -5.43 2.05 -11.14
N ASP A 6 -5.18 2.65 -9.98
CA ASP A 6 -5.90 3.78 -9.41
C ASP A 6 -7.35 3.53 -8.96
N ALA A 7 -7.81 4.45 -8.13
CA ALA A 7 -9.11 4.32 -7.50
C ALA A 7 -10.29 4.47 -8.48
N ASP A 8 -10.12 5.16 -9.59
CA ASP A 8 -11.14 5.26 -10.63
C ASP A 8 -11.54 3.87 -11.13
N ILE A 9 -10.57 3.06 -11.52
CA ILE A 9 -10.80 1.69 -12.02
C ILE A 9 -11.25 0.78 -10.87
N TYR A 10 -10.59 0.88 -9.70
CA TYR A 10 -10.93 0.03 -8.56
C TYR A 10 -12.34 0.28 -8.03
N TYR A 11 -12.70 1.54 -7.80
CA TYR A 11 -14.03 1.85 -7.22
C TYR A 11 -15.15 1.50 -8.20
N SER A 12 -14.96 1.72 -9.50
CA SER A 12 -15.92 1.29 -10.53
C SER A 12 -16.07 -0.23 -10.55
N ALA A 13 -14.98 -1.01 -10.45
CA ALA A 13 -15.00 -2.47 -10.38
C ALA A 13 -15.68 -2.96 -9.09
N PHE A 14 -15.36 -2.35 -7.94
CA PHE A 14 -15.99 -2.65 -6.66
C PHE A 14 -17.50 -2.39 -6.69
N VAL A 15 -17.94 -1.23 -7.19
CA VAL A 15 -19.37 -0.88 -7.32
C VAL A 15 -20.09 -1.88 -8.22
N ARG A 16 -19.49 -2.27 -9.36
CA ARG A 16 -20.07 -3.29 -10.26
C ARG A 16 -20.23 -4.65 -9.58
N ALA A 17 -19.24 -5.08 -8.80
CA ALA A 17 -19.30 -6.33 -8.05
C ALA A 17 -20.32 -6.25 -6.91
N ALA A 18 -20.27 -5.19 -6.09
CA ALA A 18 -21.14 -5.00 -4.93
C ALA A 18 -22.62 -4.89 -5.32
N ARG A 19 -22.98 -4.29 -6.46
CA ARG A 19 -24.35 -4.27 -6.98
C ARG A 19 -24.90 -5.66 -7.36
N ARG A 20 -24.00 -6.61 -7.61
CA ARG A 20 -24.39 -8.01 -7.90
C ARG A 20 -24.42 -8.89 -6.65
N ALA A 21 -23.93 -8.35 -5.52
CA ALA A 21 -23.83 -9.07 -4.26
C ALA A 21 -25.22 -9.51 -3.77
N ARG A 22 -25.31 -10.76 -3.33
CA ARG A 22 -26.56 -11.37 -2.88
C ARG A 22 -26.56 -11.70 -1.39
N ARG A 23 -25.39 -11.91 -0.79
CA ARG A 23 -25.28 -12.48 0.55
C ARG A 23 -24.31 -11.76 1.46
N SER A 24 -23.10 -11.47 0.97
CA SER A 24 -22.07 -10.90 1.83
C SER A 24 -21.13 -9.95 1.10
N ILE A 25 -20.77 -8.87 1.80
CA ILE A 25 -19.63 -8.03 1.48
C ILE A 25 -18.78 -7.91 2.74
N LEU A 26 -17.51 -8.34 2.66
CA LEU A 26 -16.56 -8.25 3.75
C LEU A 26 -15.49 -7.22 3.37
N LEU A 27 -15.35 -6.16 4.16
CA LEU A 27 -14.41 -5.07 3.94
C LEU A 27 -13.39 -5.05 5.07
N SER A 28 -12.11 -5.11 4.74
CA SER A 28 -11.02 -4.89 5.69
C SER A 28 -10.16 -3.73 5.22
N GLY A 29 -9.84 -2.81 6.12
CA GLY A 29 -9.06 -1.62 5.79
C GLY A 29 -8.34 -1.00 6.97
N TRP A 30 -7.35 -0.19 6.66
CA TRP A 30 -6.70 0.68 7.61
C TRP A 30 -7.65 1.82 8.00
N GLN A 31 -8.38 2.37 7.00
CA GLN A 31 -9.35 3.46 7.17
C GLN A 31 -10.52 3.31 6.18
N PHE A 32 -11.71 3.72 6.62
CA PHE A 32 -12.87 3.90 5.76
C PHE A 32 -13.49 5.27 6.05
N ASP A 33 -13.76 6.07 5.04
CA ASP A 33 -14.48 7.32 5.22
C ASP A 33 -15.92 7.20 4.78
N SER A 34 -16.84 7.48 5.70
CA SER A 34 -18.28 7.31 5.47
C SER A 34 -18.80 8.09 4.27
N LYS A 35 -18.14 9.20 3.94
CA LYS A 35 -18.49 10.12 2.84
C LYS A 35 -17.58 10.00 1.63
N ALA A 36 -16.62 9.05 1.61
CA ALA A 36 -15.77 8.84 0.44
C ALA A 36 -16.63 8.67 -0.81
N GLN A 37 -16.38 9.48 -1.81
CA GLN A 37 -17.12 9.45 -3.06
C GLN A 37 -16.59 8.30 -3.93
N LEU A 38 -17.47 7.39 -4.36
CA LEU A 38 -17.05 6.20 -5.10
C LEU A 38 -16.84 6.48 -6.59
N LEU A 39 -17.77 7.14 -7.23
CA LEU A 39 -17.75 7.35 -8.68
C LEU A 39 -17.73 8.84 -9.03
N ARG A 40 -17.31 9.17 -10.25
CA ARG A 40 -17.23 10.53 -10.78
C ARG A 40 -17.96 10.62 -12.12
N ASP A 41 -18.18 11.85 -12.57
CA ASP A 41 -18.77 12.18 -13.88
C ASP A 41 -20.11 11.45 -14.13
N ASP A 42 -20.30 10.90 -15.31
CA ASP A 42 -21.53 10.24 -15.76
C ASP A 42 -21.80 8.91 -15.01
N GLU A 43 -20.79 8.31 -14.38
CA GLU A 43 -20.93 7.11 -13.55
C GLU A 43 -21.42 7.40 -12.13
N ARG A 44 -21.43 8.68 -11.73
CA ARG A 44 -21.78 9.11 -10.38
C ARG A 44 -23.19 8.68 -10.00
N LEU A 45 -23.32 8.08 -8.82
CA LEU A 45 -24.61 7.70 -8.25
C LEU A 45 -25.36 8.93 -7.72
N PRO A 46 -26.73 8.85 -7.65
CA PRO A 46 -27.54 9.99 -7.20
C PRO A 46 -27.30 10.31 -5.71
N GLY A 47 -27.08 11.57 -5.40
CA GLY A 47 -27.05 12.07 -4.02
C GLY A 47 -26.08 11.34 -3.10
N ASP A 48 -26.53 10.97 -1.91
CA ASP A 48 -25.74 10.27 -0.90
C ASP A 48 -25.39 8.83 -1.30
N GLU A 49 -26.10 8.23 -2.28
CA GLU A 49 -25.80 6.88 -2.77
C GLU A 49 -24.39 6.80 -3.40
N ASN A 50 -23.77 7.92 -3.77
CA ASN A 50 -22.38 7.94 -4.25
C ASN A 50 -21.34 7.93 -3.12
N THR A 51 -21.76 8.10 -1.86
CA THR A 51 -20.85 7.94 -0.71
C THR A 51 -20.75 6.48 -0.31
N LEU A 52 -19.64 6.09 0.33
CA LEU A 52 -19.45 4.69 0.76
C LEU A 52 -20.64 4.19 1.58
N VAL A 53 -21.00 4.88 2.68
CA VAL A 53 -22.10 4.43 3.55
C VAL A 53 -23.45 4.52 2.86
N GLY A 54 -23.70 5.57 2.09
CA GLY A 54 -24.95 5.69 1.31
C GLY A 54 -25.12 4.58 0.28
N PHE A 55 -24.04 4.20 -0.41
CA PHE A 55 -24.04 3.09 -1.35
C PHE A 55 -24.32 1.75 -0.65
N LEU A 56 -23.60 1.45 0.44
CA LEU A 56 -23.80 0.22 1.19
C LEU A 56 -25.22 0.12 1.77
N ASN A 57 -25.78 1.22 2.28
CA ASN A 57 -27.18 1.29 2.73
C ASN A 57 -28.15 0.94 1.61
N ARG A 58 -27.91 1.52 0.42
CA ARG A 58 -28.76 1.25 -0.75
C ARG A 58 -28.74 -0.24 -1.13
N LEU A 59 -27.57 -0.86 -1.12
CA LEU A 59 -27.44 -2.30 -1.38
C LEU A 59 -28.26 -3.14 -0.40
N CYS A 60 -28.21 -2.82 0.90
CA CYS A 60 -28.99 -3.51 1.92
C CYS A 60 -30.51 -3.33 1.74
N ILE A 61 -30.95 -2.11 1.30
CA ILE A 61 -32.36 -1.85 1.01
C ILE A 61 -32.82 -2.67 -0.20
N ASP A 62 -32.02 -2.70 -1.26
CA ASP A 62 -32.37 -3.39 -2.51
C ASP A 62 -32.31 -4.92 -2.35
N ASN A 63 -31.44 -5.43 -1.47
CA ASN A 63 -31.28 -6.85 -1.22
C ASN A 63 -31.44 -7.19 0.28
N PRO A 64 -32.61 -7.71 0.71
CA PRO A 64 -32.88 -8.05 2.10
C PRO A 64 -32.03 -9.20 2.68
N ALA A 65 -31.34 -9.97 1.84
CA ALA A 65 -30.48 -11.07 2.28
C ALA A 65 -29.00 -10.67 2.43
N LEU A 66 -28.64 -9.47 2.02
CA LEU A 66 -27.24 -9.00 2.05
C LEU A 66 -26.82 -8.57 3.47
N GLU A 67 -25.72 -9.12 3.93
CA GLU A 67 -25.01 -8.74 5.17
C GLU A 67 -23.65 -8.13 4.80
N ILE A 68 -23.31 -7.02 5.41
CA ILE A 68 -22.05 -6.29 5.16
C ILE A 68 -21.26 -6.21 6.46
N HIS A 69 -19.99 -6.61 6.42
CA HIS A 69 -19.11 -6.61 7.58
C HIS A 69 -17.87 -5.76 7.27
N ILE A 70 -17.59 -4.79 8.11
CA ILE A 70 -16.48 -3.83 7.94
C ILE A 70 -15.56 -3.94 9.14
N LEU A 71 -14.29 -4.26 8.91
CA LEU A 71 -13.25 -4.34 9.91
C LEU A 71 -12.22 -3.25 9.64
N ALA A 72 -12.07 -2.33 10.56
CA ALA A 72 -11.11 -1.23 10.48
C ALA A 72 -10.10 -1.28 11.61
N TRP A 73 -8.94 -0.64 11.43
CA TRP A 73 -7.95 -0.52 12.48
C TRP A 73 -8.43 0.44 13.58
N ASP A 74 -8.25 0.02 14.85
CA ASP A 74 -8.41 0.90 16.01
C ASP A 74 -7.10 1.66 16.24
N TYR A 75 -7.03 2.85 15.68
CA TYR A 75 -5.84 3.70 15.68
C TYR A 75 -5.16 3.81 17.04
N SER A 76 -3.85 3.63 17.06
CA SER A 76 -3.03 4.07 18.17
C SER A 76 -3.12 5.60 18.29
N LEU A 77 -2.91 6.11 19.52
CA LEU A 77 -2.99 7.54 19.83
C LEU A 77 -2.08 8.44 18.96
N VAL A 78 -1.07 7.86 18.32
CA VAL A 78 -0.12 8.57 17.44
C VAL A 78 -0.80 9.03 16.15
N TYR A 79 -1.75 8.25 15.64
CA TYR A 79 -2.46 8.50 14.38
C TYR A 79 -3.90 8.97 14.57
N ALA A 80 -4.36 9.18 15.81
CA ALA A 80 -5.76 9.53 16.10
C ALA A 80 -6.26 10.84 15.46
N VAL A 81 -5.36 11.68 14.96
CA VAL A 81 -5.67 12.96 14.30
C VAL A 81 -5.92 12.79 12.79
N GLU A 82 -5.52 11.66 12.21
CA GLU A 82 -5.52 11.45 10.75
C GLU A 82 -6.82 10.83 10.22
N ARG A 83 -7.73 10.40 11.11
CA ARG A 83 -9.00 9.75 10.69
C ARG A 83 -10.22 10.65 10.78
N GLU A 84 -11.29 10.26 10.11
CA GLU A 84 -12.62 10.83 10.31
C GLU A 84 -13.02 10.76 11.79
N TRP A 85 -13.29 11.91 12.40
CA TRP A 85 -13.61 12.00 13.83
C TRP A 85 -14.90 11.24 14.17
N LEU A 86 -14.88 10.34 15.15
CA LEU A 86 -16.02 9.47 15.52
C LEU A 86 -16.52 8.57 14.37
N GLN A 87 -15.63 8.09 13.50
CA GLN A 87 -15.95 7.27 12.34
C GLN A 87 -16.89 6.10 12.68
N GLY A 88 -16.55 5.27 13.66
CA GLY A 88 -17.38 4.12 14.05
C GLY A 88 -18.77 4.54 14.51
N LEU A 89 -18.88 5.63 15.28
CA LEU A 89 -20.18 6.15 15.72
C LEU A 89 -20.99 6.71 14.54
N LYS A 90 -20.35 7.42 13.61
CA LYS A 90 -21.03 7.95 12.40
C LYS A 90 -21.52 6.83 11.49
N ILE A 91 -20.69 5.79 11.31
CA ILE A 91 -21.09 4.61 10.55
C ILE A 91 -22.25 3.92 11.28
N ALA A 92 -22.13 3.58 12.55
CA ALA A 92 -23.16 2.90 13.32
C ALA A 92 -24.52 3.65 13.36
N LEU A 93 -24.49 4.98 13.44
CA LEU A 93 -25.74 5.79 13.48
C LEU A 93 -26.40 5.99 12.12
N LYS A 94 -25.67 5.83 11.02
CA LYS A 94 -26.16 6.10 9.65
C LYS A 94 -26.32 4.86 8.81
N SER A 95 -25.82 3.72 9.30
CA SER A 95 -25.85 2.47 8.53
C SER A 95 -27.13 1.67 8.77
N HIS A 96 -27.49 0.92 7.76
CA HIS A 96 -28.54 -0.09 7.84
C HIS A 96 -28.18 -1.15 8.90
N GLU A 97 -29.15 -1.75 9.59
CA GLU A 97 -28.94 -2.76 10.64
C GLU A 97 -28.12 -3.98 10.23
N ARG A 98 -28.05 -4.27 8.93
CA ARG A 98 -27.25 -5.35 8.34
C ARG A 98 -25.85 -4.89 7.88
N ILE A 99 -25.39 -3.74 8.30
CA ILE A 99 -24.03 -3.28 8.15
C ILE A 99 -23.37 -3.31 9.54
N HIS A 100 -22.47 -4.25 9.73
CA HIS A 100 -21.75 -4.48 10.96
C HIS A 100 -20.37 -3.84 10.85
N PHE A 101 -19.99 -2.99 11.79
CA PHE A 101 -18.72 -2.29 11.80
C PHE A 101 -18.01 -2.55 13.12
N GLU A 102 -16.76 -3.05 13.03
CA GLU A 102 -15.90 -3.32 14.19
C GLU A 102 -14.52 -2.73 14.01
N TYR A 103 -13.89 -2.39 15.12
CA TYR A 103 -12.49 -2.04 15.17
C TYR A 103 -11.65 -3.23 15.66
N TRP A 104 -10.53 -3.44 15.00
CA TRP A 104 -9.52 -4.38 15.47
C TRP A 104 -8.32 -3.61 16.05
N THR A 105 -8.04 -3.86 17.34
CA THR A 105 -6.90 -3.29 18.05
C THR A 105 -5.69 -4.18 17.86
N HIS A 106 -4.59 -3.62 17.37
CA HIS A 106 -3.36 -4.36 17.20
C HIS A 106 -2.74 -4.71 18.58
N PRO A 107 -2.33 -5.98 18.84
CA PRO A 107 -1.77 -6.38 20.14
C PRO A 107 -0.46 -5.64 20.48
N ASN A 108 0.38 -5.31 19.48
CA ASN A 108 1.53 -4.45 19.66
C ASN A 108 1.10 -2.98 19.56
N ALA A 109 1.44 -2.15 20.56
CA ALA A 109 1.06 -0.74 20.61
C ALA A 109 1.61 0.13 19.45
N GLY A 110 2.69 -0.32 18.81
CA GLY A 110 3.28 0.32 17.62
C GLY A 110 2.78 -0.22 16.28
N GLY A 111 1.97 -1.29 16.31
CA GLY A 111 1.49 -1.97 15.10
C GLY A 111 0.17 -1.42 14.57
N SER A 112 -0.14 -1.73 13.33
CA SER A 112 -1.38 -1.37 12.66
C SER A 112 -2.05 -2.56 11.95
N HIS A 113 -3.38 -2.50 11.83
CA HIS A 113 -4.10 -3.36 10.90
C HIS A 113 -3.98 -2.74 9.50
N HIS A 114 -3.11 -3.33 8.69
CA HIS A 114 -2.79 -2.74 7.39
C HIS A 114 -3.34 -3.53 6.20
N HIS A 115 -4.16 -4.55 6.45
CA HIS A 115 -4.92 -5.24 5.40
C HIS A 115 -5.87 -4.29 4.69
N LYS A 116 -5.96 -4.41 3.35
CA LYS A 116 -6.91 -3.67 2.52
C LYS A 116 -7.47 -4.60 1.47
N TYR A 117 -8.68 -5.07 1.71
CA TYR A 117 -9.38 -5.93 0.76
C TYR A 117 -10.90 -5.85 0.90
N ALA A 118 -11.58 -6.21 -0.18
CA ALA A 118 -13.02 -6.42 -0.24
C ALA A 118 -13.31 -7.81 -0.79
N VAL A 119 -14.09 -8.63 -0.07
CA VAL A 119 -14.60 -9.91 -0.54
C VAL A 119 -16.10 -9.78 -0.80
N VAL A 120 -16.54 -10.14 -2.00
CA VAL A 120 -17.94 -10.03 -2.42
C VAL A 120 -18.46 -11.42 -2.75
N ASP A 121 -19.48 -11.87 -2.02
CA ASP A 121 -20.22 -13.15 -2.19
C ASP A 121 -19.33 -14.41 -2.25
N ASP A 122 -18.15 -14.39 -1.60
CA ASP A 122 -17.15 -15.46 -1.71
C ASP A 122 -16.75 -15.78 -3.16
N GLU A 123 -16.98 -14.85 -4.09
CA GLU A 123 -16.77 -15.01 -5.52
C GLU A 123 -15.58 -14.20 -6.05
N VAL A 124 -15.41 -12.96 -5.59
CA VAL A 124 -14.33 -12.07 -5.99
C VAL A 124 -13.72 -11.40 -4.78
N VAL A 125 -12.39 -11.23 -4.82
CA VAL A 125 -11.66 -10.38 -3.88
C VAL A 125 -10.94 -9.27 -4.65
N PHE A 126 -11.02 -8.06 -4.10
CA PHE A 126 -10.19 -6.92 -4.46
C PHE A 126 -9.20 -6.70 -3.32
N ALA A 127 -7.90 -6.69 -3.60
CA ALA A 127 -6.88 -6.55 -2.56
C ALA A 127 -5.64 -5.81 -3.07
N GLY A 128 -5.07 -4.92 -2.25
CA GLY A 128 -3.89 -4.11 -2.62
C GLY A 128 -3.64 -2.96 -1.65
N GLY A 129 -3.17 -1.82 -2.17
CA GLY A 129 -2.78 -0.67 -1.35
C GLY A 129 -3.93 0.28 -1.00
N LEU A 130 -5.06 0.25 -1.74
CA LEU A 130 -6.14 1.23 -1.61
C LEU A 130 -7.15 0.89 -0.51
N ASP A 131 -7.29 1.80 0.45
CA ASP A 131 -8.48 1.91 1.28
C ASP A 131 -9.60 2.66 0.53
N ILE A 132 -10.87 2.40 0.88
CA ILE A 132 -11.99 3.21 0.39
C ILE A 132 -12.19 4.40 1.33
N CYS A 133 -11.37 5.41 1.13
CA CYS A 133 -11.40 6.63 1.94
C CYS A 133 -11.24 7.89 1.11
N ASP A 134 -11.34 9.02 1.79
CA ASP A 134 -11.24 10.34 1.17
C ASP A 134 -9.85 10.59 0.58
N SER A 135 -9.78 11.47 -0.44
CA SER A 135 -8.53 11.92 -1.06
C SER A 135 -7.66 10.79 -1.66
N ARG A 136 -8.29 9.68 -2.12
CA ARG A 136 -7.61 8.55 -2.78
C ARG A 136 -8.00 8.39 -4.25
N TRP A 137 -9.13 8.97 -4.67
CA TRP A 137 -9.59 8.85 -6.04
C TRP A 137 -8.70 9.62 -7.01
N ASP A 138 -8.22 8.96 -8.03
CA ASP A 138 -7.54 9.58 -9.18
C ASP A 138 -7.69 8.66 -10.39
N THR A 139 -7.28 9.15 -11.55
CA THR A 139 -7.21 8.41 -12.80
C THR A 139 -5.76 8.24 -13.24
N ARG A 140 -5.50 7.28 -14.11
CA ARG A 140 -4.16 7.02 -14.68
C ARG A 140 -3.51 8.23 -15.38
N ALA A 141 -4.27 9.26 -15.68
CA ALA A 141 -3.74 10.48 -16.26
C ALA A 141 -2.96 11.34 -15.26
N HIS A 142 -3.23 11.25 -13.97
CA HIS A 142 -2.60 12.03 -12.90
C HIS A 142 -2.36 13.49 -13.26
N VAL A 143 -3.42 14.16 -13.76
CA VAL A 143 -3.36 15.57 -14.18
C VAL A 143 -3.14 16.43 -12.94
N ALA A 144 -2.23 17.41 -12.99
CA ALA A 144 -1.93 18.27 -11.84
C ALA A 144 -3.18 18.87 -11.17
N HIS A 145 -4.10 19.37 -11.96
CA HIS A 145 -5.33 20.02 -11.50
C HIS A 145 -6.56 19.37 -12.12
N ASP A 146 -7.02 18.27 -11.54
CA ASP A 146 -8.26 17.63 -11.93
C ASP A 146 -9.40 18.15 -11.02
N PRO A 147 -10.43 18.83 -11.59
CA PRO A 147 -11.54 19.37 -10.80
C PRO A 147 -12.39 18.29 -10.11
N ARG A 148 -12.23 17.04 -10.47
CA ARG A 148 -12.90 15.90 -9.85
C ARG A 148 -12.21 15.43 -8.57
N ARG A 149 -10.93 15.76 -8.36
CA ARG A 149 -10.16 15.46 -7.15
C ARG A 149 -10.42 16.52 -6.08
N ILE A 150 -11.58 16.39 -5.46
CA ILE A 150 -12.04 17.24 -4.37
C ILE A 150 -12.36 16.33 -3.18
N ASP A 151 -11.86 16.69 -2.01
CA ASP A 151 -12.12 15.99 -0.76
C ASP A 151 -13.55 16.23 -0.23
N VAL A 152 -13.91 15.59 0.86
CA VAL A 152 -15.25 15.75 1.48
C VAL A 152 -15.52 17.15 2.01
N SER A 153 -14.50 18.00 2.18
CA SER A 153 -14.62 19.40 2.59
C SER A 153 -14.71 20.37 1.40
N GLY A 154 -14.50 19.87 0.18
CA GLY A 154 -14.52 20.67 -1.05
C GLY A 154 -13.15 21.18 -1.46
N GLU A 155 -12.06 20.73 -0.81
CA GLU A 155 -10.70 21.15 -1.11
C GLU A 155 -10.03 20.21 -2.11
N PRO A 156 -9.25 20.75 -3.08
CA PRO A 156 -8.51 19.93 -4.02
C PRO A 156 -7.32 19.23 -3.33
N TYR A 157 -7.01 18.01 -3.78
CA TYR A 157 -5.84 17.25 -3.34
C TYR A 157 -4.95 16.84 -4.51
N ARG A 158 -3.68 16.50 -4.21
CA ARG A 158 -2.69 16.12 -5.22
C ARG A 158 -3.02 14.78 -5.91
N PRO A 159 -2.46 14.50 -7.10
CA PRO A 159 -2.57 13.19 -7.75
C PRO A 159 -2.16 12.04 -6.83
N PHE A 160 -2.88 10.92 -6.93
CA PHE A 160 -2.70 9.76 -6.07
C PHE A 160 -2.67 8.49 -6.90
N HIS A 161 -1.59 7.69 -6.77
CA HIS A 161 -1.42 6.43 -7.48
C HIS A 161 -1.35 5.24 -6.53
N ASP A 162 -2.18 4.22 -6.80
CA ASP A 162 -2.14 2.95 -6.08
C ASP A 162 -2.68 1.79 -6.93
N LEU A 163 -2.45 0.58 -6.47
CA LEU A 163 -2.75 -0.63 -7.20
C LEU A 163 -3.61 -1.61 -6.38
N GLN A 164 -4.59 -2.22 -7.06
CA GLN A 164 -5.42 -3.30 -6.51
C GLN A 164 -5.41 -4.51 -7.45
N LEU A 165 -5.48 -5.72 -6.90
CA LEU A 165 -5.75 -6.93 -7.66
C LEU A 165 -7.23 -7.27 -7.56
N ALA A 166 -7.84 -7.64 -8.67
CA ALA A 166 -9.12 -8.35 -8.72
C ALA A 166 -8.86 -9.83 -8.96
N LEU A 167 -9.24 -10.67 -8.00
CA LEU A 167 -8.94 -12.09 -7.97
C LEU A 167 -10.23 -12.91 -7.86
N ARG A 168 -10.22 -14.10 -8.47
CA ARG A 168 -11.27 -15.11 -8.38
C ARG A 168 -10.66 -16.49 -8.21
N GLY A 169 -11.48 -17.43 -7.73
CA GLY A 169 -11.07 -18.81 -7.53
C GLY A 169 -10.80 -19.14 -6.06
N PRO A 170 -10.07 -20.22 -5.77
CA PRO A 170 -9.88 -20.73 -4.41
C PRO A 170 -9.30 -19.70 -3.43
N VAL A 171 -8.44 -18.78 -3.90
CA VAL A 171 -7.84 -17.72 -3.10
C VAL A 171 -8.87 -16.84 -2.37
N VAL A 172 -10.09 -16.74 -2.89
CA VAL A 172 -11.17 -15.98 -2.24
C VAL A 172 -11.53 -16.59 -0.90
N ALA A 173 -11.56 -17.93 -0.80
CA ALA A 173 -11.81 -18.64 0.44
C ALA A 173 -10.70 -18.41 1.48
N ASP A 174 -9.44 -18.33 1.03
CA ASP A 174 -8.30 -18.06 1.92
C ASP A 174 -8.40 -16.64 2.50
N VAL A 175 -8.69 -15.63 1.68
CA VAL A 175 -8.87 -14.24 2.15
C VAL A 175 -10.08 -14.12 3.08
N ARG A 176 -11.18 -14.80 2.75
CA ARG A 176 -12.35 -14.88 3.62
C ARG A 176 -12.03 -15.50 4.97
N GLN A 177 -11.24 -16.57 4.99
CA GLN A 177 -10.80 -17.20 6.23
C GLN A 177 -9.97 -16.24 7.09
N ILE A 178 -9.06 -15.50 6.48
CA ILE A 178 -8.28 -14.45 7.17
C ILE A 178 -9.23 -13.41 7.78
N PHE A 179 -10.23 -12.93 7.02
CA PHE A 179 -11.22 -12.00 7.56
C PHE A 179 -11.96 -12.59 8.76
N ALA A 180 -12.41 -13.86 8.67
CA ALA A 180 -13.15 -14.52 9.72
C ALA A 180 -12.33 -14.67 11.02
N GLU A 181 -11.04 -14.94 10.92
CA GLU A 181 -10.12 -15.01 12.07
C GLU A 181 -10.04 -13.66 12.82
N PHE A 182 -9.84 -12.56 12.09
CA PHE A 182 -9.83 -11.22 12.69
C PHE A 182 -11.20 -10.81 13.23
N TRP A 183 -12.28 -11.06 12.47
CA TRP A 183 -13.65 -10.74 12.87
C TRP A 183 -14.06 -11.43 14.16
N SER A 184 -13.81 -12.73 14.27
CA SER A 184 -14.16 -13.53 15.45
C SER A 184 -13.42 -13.11 16.72
N SER A 185 -12.30 -12.41 16.58
CA SER A 185 -11.54 -11.89 17.74
C SER A 185 -12.15 -10.63 18.35
N VAL A 186 -13.02 -9.92 17.61
CA VAL A 186 -13.57 -8.62 18.04
C VAL A 186 -15.10 -8.58 18.08
N SER A 187 -15.78 -9.51 17.40
CA SER A 187 -17.25 -9.51 17.28
C SER A 187 -17.85 -10.88 17.52
N ASN A 188 -19.02 -10.87 18.17
CA ASN A 188 -19.88 -12.05 18.29
C ASN A 188 -20.92 -12.15 17.15
N ALA A 189 -20.99 -11.16 16.26
CA ALA A 189 -21.88 -11.20 15.11
C ALA A 189 -21.39 -12.28 14.14
N PRO A 190 -22.26 -13.28 13.80
CA PRO A 190 -21.85 -14.35 12.91
C PRO A 190 -21.65 -13.83 11.49
N LEU A 191 -20.62 -14.32 10.81
CA LEU A 191 -20.50 -14.14 9.37
C LEU A 191 -21.48 -15.07 8.65
N PRO A 192 -22.03 -14.68 7.49
CA PRO A 192 -22.78 -15.58 6.63
C PRO A 192 -21.96 -16.85 6.36
N ALA A 193 -22.63 -18.01 6.30
CA ALA A 193 -21.93 -19.26 6.01
C ALA A 193 -21.19 -19.18 4.66
N PRO A 194 -19.95 -19.70 4.56
CA PRO A 194 -19.20 -19.68 3.31
C PRO A 194 -19.93 -20.48 2.24
N GLU A 195 -19.88 -19.99 1.01
CA GLU A 195 -20.40 -20.76 -0.14
C GLU A 195 -19.25 -21.36 -0.95
N PRO A 196 -19.47 -22.54 -1.53
CA PRO A 196 -18.55 -23.06 -2.52
C PRO A 196 -18.42 -22.07 -3.68
N TRP A 197 -17.18 -21.81 -4.10
CA TRP A 197 -16.95 -20.96 -5.25
C TRP A 197 -17.66 -21.49 -6.49
N VAL A 198 -18.51 -20.68 -7.11
CA VAL A 198 -19.19 -20.97 -8.37
C VAL A 198 -18.89 -19.85 -9.35
N GLN A 199 -18.45 -20.19 -10.53
CA GLN A 199 -18.18 -19.19 -11.57
C GLN A 199 -19.51 -18.62 -12.09
N SER A 200 -19.94 -17.48 -11.60
CA SER A 200 -21.22 -16.84 -11.96
C SER A 200 -21.08 -15.75 -13.02
N SER A 201 -19.99 -14.99 -13.02
CA SER A 201 -19.72 -13.90 -13.98
C SER A 201 -18.29 -13.91 -14.45
N SER A 202 -18.00 -13.23 -15.55
CA SER A 202 -16.63 -13.05 -16.01
C SER A 202 -15.92 -11.98 -15.18
N LEU A 203 -14.68 -12.25 -14.74
CA LEU A 203 -13.87 -11.21 -14.08
C LEU A 203 -13.67 -10.00 -15.01
N ARG A 204 -13.60 -10.25 -16.34
CA ARG A 204 -13.51 -9.21 -17.35
C ARG A 204 -14.68 -8.23 -17.32
N GLU A 205 -15.89 -8.70 -16.99
CA GLU A 205 -17.06 -7.82 -16.88
C GLU A 205 -17.03 -6.94 -15.61
N LEU A 206 -16.36 -7.41 -14.55
CA LEU A 206 -16.20 -6.66 -13.30
C LEU A 206 -15.05 -5.66 -13.37
N ALA A 207 -13.95 -6.05 -13.99
CA ALA A 207 -12.70 -5.31 -14.08
C ALA A 207 -12.36 -5.02 -15.55
N GLU A 208 -13.28 -4.38 -16.28
CA GLU A 208 -13.21 -4.15 -17.73
C GLU A 208 -11.94 -3.38 -18.13
N ASP A 209 -11.59 -2.36 -17.34
CA ASP A 209 -10.42 -1.51 -17.58
C ASP A 209 -9.15 -2.01 -16.86
N GLY A 210 -9.22 -3.17 -16.21
CA GLY A 210 -8.07 -3.78 -15.54
C GLY A 210 -7.09 -4.43 -16.50
N MET A 211 -5.83 -4.46 -16.12
CA MET A 211 -4.76 -5.15 -16.86
C MET A 211 -4.81 -6.66 -16.55
N PRO A 212 -5.10 -7.53 -17.53
CA PRO A 212 -5.28 -8.96 -17.26
C PRO A 212 -3.95 -9.65 -16.91
N ILE A 213 -4.03 -10.66 -16.04
CA ILE A 213 -2.92 -11.58 -15.73
C ILE A 213 -3.42 -13.00 -15.96
N ARG A 214 -2.92 -13.66 -16.99
CA ARG A 214 -3.29 -15.03 -17.38
C ARG A 214 -2.52 -16.07 -16.59
N SER A 215 -2.75 -16.11 -15.29
CA SER A 215 -2.22 -17.16 -14.41
C SER A 215 -3.36 -17.88 -13.71
N SER A 216 -3.20 -19.17 -13.48
CA SER A 216 -4.10 -20.00 -12.66
C SER A 216 -3.66 -20.08 -11.21
N GLU A 217 -2.49 -19.55 -10.86
CA GLU A 217 -1.87 -19.66 -9.55
C GLU A 217 -1.57 -18.27 -8.98
N VAL A 218 -1.83 -18.12 -7.71
CA VAL A 218 -1.45 -16.97 -6.90
C VAL A 218 -1.09 -17.46 -5.50
N SER A 219 0.01 -16.98 -4.96
CA SER A 219 0.43 -17.26 -3.58
C SER A 219 0.08 -16.10 -2.69
N LEU A 220 -0.34 -16.40 -1.46
CA LEU A 220 -0.53 -15.45 -0.38
C LEU A 220 0.70 -15.43 0.52
N SER A 221 1.09 -14.26 1.00
CA SER A 221 2.08 -14.08 2.06
C SER A 221 1.59 -13.04 3.06
N ARG A 222 1.84 -13.28 4.34
CA ARG A 222 1.34 -12.47 5.45
C ARG A 222 2.48 -11.95 6.31
N THR A 223 2.28 -10.78 6.88
CA THR A 223 2.92 -10.37 8.12
C THR A 223 1.84 -10.33 9.20
N LEU A 224 2.11 -10.97 10.33
CA LEU A 224 1.21 -10.92 11.47
C LEU A 224 2.03 -11.03 12.76
N TYR A 225 1.97 -9.99 13.58
CA TYR A 225 2.52 -10.02 14.92
C TYR A 225 1.75 -11.01 15.81
N ARG A 226 2.46 -11.73 16.65
CA ARG A 226 1.91 -12.66 17.63
C ARG A 226 2.55 -12.38 18.99
N GLU A 227 1.71 -12.09 19.98
CA GLU A 227 2.16 -11.93 21.34
C GLU A 227 2.79 -13.23 21.85
N ASP A 228 3.96 -13.14 22.48
CA ASP A 228 4.73 -14.28 23.03
C ASP A 228 5.10 -15.39 22.02
N GLN A 229 5.07 -15.13 20.73
CA GLN A 229 5.45 -16.06 19.67
C GLN A 229 6.26 -15.36 18.57
N GLU A 230 6.97 -16.17 17.76
CA GLU A 230 7.60 -15.64 16.55
C GLU A 230 6.52 -15.09 15.59
N PRO A 231 6.69 -13.88 15.04
CA PRO A 231 5.76 -13.31 14.09
C PRO A 231 5.68 -14.16 12.81
N ILE A 232 4.52 -14.16 12.16
CA ILE A 232 4.45 -14.59 10.77
C ILE A 232 5.13 -13.52 9.93
N ALA A 233 6.21 -13.85 9.24
CA ALA A 233 7.00 -12.95 8.40
C ALA A 233 7.12 -13.49 6.96
N GLU A 234 6.01 -14.02 6.43
CA GLU A 234 5.95 -14.59 5.08
C GLU A 234 6.21 -13.52 4.00
N VAL A 235 5.74 -12.28 4.22
CA VAL A 235 5.99 -11.14 3.31
C VAL A 235 7.48 -10.85 3.21
N GLU A 236 8.19 -10.74 4.34
CA GLU A 236 9.63 -10.50 4.35
C GLU A 236 10.39 -11.62 3.64
N ALA A 237 10.05 -12.87 3.94
CA ALA A 237 10.67 -14.03 3.32
C ALA A 237 10.48 -14.04 1.80
N MET A 238 9.27 -13.81 1.33
CA MET A 238 8.92 -13.77 -0.10
C MET A 238 9.65 -12.63 -0.82
N LEU A 239 9.58 -11.40 -0.33
CA LEU A 239 10.21 -10.24 -0.96
C LEU A 239 11.72 -10.37 -1.00
N THR A 240 12.36 -10.76 0.11
CA THR A 240 13.82 -10.92 0.17
C THR A 240 14.30 -12.05 -0.71
N GLN A 241 13.56 -13.16 -0.78
CA GLN A 241 13.89 -14.29 -1.65
C GLN A 241 13.74 -13.90 -3.14
N ALA A 242 12.66 -13.20 -3.51
CA ALA A 242 12.45 -12.72 -4.87
C ALA A 242 13.57 -11.77 -5.31
N ILE A 243 13.97 -10.83 -4.45
CA ILE A 243 15.07 -9.89 -4.74
C ILE A 243 16.40 -10.63 -4.90
N ARG A 244 16.72 -11.57 -4.01
CA ARG A 244 17.94 -12.37 -4.14
C ARG A 244 17.94 -13.23 -5.40
N ALA A 245 16.77 -13.69 -5.86
CA ALA A 245 16.64 -14.50 -7.08
C ALA A 245 16.71 -13.67 -8.37
N ALA A 246 16.56 -12.35 -8.32
CA ALA A 246 16.51 -11.48 -9.50
C ALA A 246 17.74 -11.66 -10.42
N GLU A 247 17.51 -11.94 -11.70
CA GLU A 247 18.59 -12.16 -12.68
C GLU A 247 19.01 -10.87 -13.39
N ARG A 248 18.05 -10.08 -13.89
CA ARG A 248 18.34 -8.95 -14.79
C ARG A 248 17.62 -7.67 -14.43
N PHE A 249 16.38 -7.78 -13.90
CA PHE A 249 15.48 -6.64 -13.78
C PHE A 249 14.62 -6.70 -12.53
N VAL A 250 14.52 -5.57 -11.82
CA VAL A 250 13.57 -5.35 -10.72
C VAL A 250 12.86 -4.03 -10.94
N TYR A 251 11.53 -4.05 -10.89
CA TYR A 251 10.68 -2.87 -10.88
C TYR A 251 9.90 -2.79 -9.56
N ILE A 252 9.89 -1.62 -8.95
CA ILE A 252 9.23 -1.37 -7.67
C ILE A 252 8.42 -0.08 -7.76
N GLU A 253 7.20 -0.14 -7.24
CA GLU A 253 6.47 1.03 -6.81
C GLU A 253 6.18 0.90 -5.32
N ASN A 254 6.58 1.86 -4.52
CA ASN A 254 6.33 1.81 -3.08
C ASN A 254 6.33 3.19 -2.45
N GLN A 255 5.48 3.35 -1.45
CA GLN A 255 5.38 4.59 -0.68
C GLN A 255 6.64 4.86 0.16
N TYR A 256 7.23 3.80 0.72
CA TYR A 256 8.39 3.88 1.61
C TYR A 256 9.47 2.87 1.23
N PHE A 257 10.72 3.18 1.56
CA PHE A 257 11.85 2.29 1.36
C PHE A 257 12.86 2.42 2.52
N THR A 258 12.52 1.81 3.66
CA THR A 258 13.29 1.92 4.91
C THR A 258 13.75 0.57 5.47
N SER A 259 13.23 -0.56 4.94
CA SER A 259 13.52 -1.90 5.45
C SER A 259 14.97 -2.31 5.28
N LEU A 260 15.60 -2.71 6.39
CA LEU A 260 16.96 -3.22 6.41
C LEU A 260 17.08 -4.62 5.81
N SER A 261 16.08 -5.47 5.98
CA SER A 261 16.08 -6.81 5.39
C SER A 261 16.00 -6.75 3.87
N ILE A 262 15.20 -5.83 3.33
CA ILE A 262 15.11 -5.57 1.88
C ILE A 262 16.42 -4.99 1.36
N LEU A 263 17.02 -3.99 2.04
CA LEU A 263 18.34 -3.47 1.68
C LEU A 263 19.40 -4.57 1.68
N THR A 264 19.40 -5.44 2.69
CA THR A 264 20.32 -6.57 2.79
C THR A 264 20.13 -7.53 1.62
N ALA A 265 18.89 -7.88 1.25
CA ALA A 265 18.62 -8.74 0.10
C ALA A 265 19.16 -8.16 -1.21
N PHE A 266 18.98 -6.84 -1.44
CA PHE A 266 19.59 -6.17 -2.57
C PHE A 266 21.11 -6.21 -2.51
N ARG A 267 21.71 -5.92 -1.37
CA ARG A 267 23.17 -5.97 -1.21
C ARG A 267 23.72 -7.35 -1.48
N ASP A 268 23.10 -8.41 -0.94
CA ASP A 268 23.48 -9.79 -1.21
C ASP A 268 23.50 -10.06 -2.71
N ARG A 269 22.44 -9.66 -3.45
CA ARG A 269 22.34 -9.84 -4.89
C ARG A 269 23.35 -8.99 -5.69
N LEU A 270 23.58 -7.74 -5.29
CA LEU A 270 24.52 -6.84 -5.98
C LEU A 270 25.99 -7.20 -5.73
N LEU A 271 26.29 -7.84 -4.62
CA LEU A 271 27.64 -8.29 -4.30
C LEU A 271 27.99 -9.66 -4.92
N ASP A 272 27.01 -10.37 -5.45
CA ASP A 272 27.21 -11.65 -6.13
C ASP A 272 27.85 -11.42 -7.52
N GLY A 273 29.16 -11.61 -7.59
CA GLY A 273 29.96 -11.37 -8.80
C GLY A 273 29.79 -12.42 -9.89
N ASP A 274 29.15 -13.55 -9.62
CA ASP A 274 28.91 -14.63 -10.58
C ASP A 274 27.64 -14.37 -11.44
N ARG A 275 26.87 -13.34 -11.10
CA ARG A 275 25.58 -13.03 -11.77
C ARG A 275 25.67 -11.75 -12.61
N PRO A 276 24.82 -11.63 -13.65
CA PRO A 276 24.85 -10.47 -14.54
C PRO A 276 24.49 -9.17 -13.82
N PRO A 277 24.88 -8.01 -14.39
CA PRO A 277 24.44 -6.72 -13.88
C PRO A 277 22.91 -6.62 -13.79
N LEU A 278 22.43 -6.09 -12.65
CA LEU A 278 21.01 -5.91 -12.35
C LEU A 278 20.58 -4.48 -12.69
N THR A 279 19.43 -4.34 -13.35
CA THR A 279 18.72 -3.07 -13.50
C THR A 279 17.60 -2.99 -12.46
N ILE A 280 17.58 -1.94 -11.64
CA ILE A 280 16.56 -1.69 -10.62
C ILE A 280 15.92 -0.33 -10.91
N VAL A 281 14.60 -0.32 -11.05
CA VAL A 281 13.79 0.89 -11.24
C VAL A 281 12.80 0.99 -10.09
N VAL A 282 12.84 2.09 -9.36
CA VAL A 282 11.98 2.33 -8.18
C VAL A 282 11.24 3.64 -8.37
N VAL A 283 9.92 3.60 -8.42
CA VAL A 283 9.05 4.78 -8.45
C VAL A 283 8.50 5.01 -7.05
N MET A 284 8.69 6.23 -6.54
CA MET A 284 8.32 6.61 -5.17
C MET A 284 7.70 8.01 -5.15
N PRO A 285 7.03 8.41 -4.06
CA PRO A 285 6.69 9.82 -3.86
C PRO A 285 7.95 10.66 -3.67
N ASP A 286 7.88 11.95 -3.99
CA ASP A 286 8.95 12.94 -3.81
C ASP A 286 9.21 13.29 -2.33
N GLY A 287 8.26 12.99 -1.45
CA GLY A 287 8.30 13.18 -0.01
C GLY A 287 7.17 12.41 0.66
N ALA A 288 7.14 12.44 1.99
CA ALA A 288 6.04 11.86 2.75
C ALA A 288 4.74 12.67 2.58
N ASP A 289 3.60 12.08 2.97
CA ASP A 289 2.30 12.75 2.88
C ASP A 289 2.20 13.93 3.85
N THR A 290 2.85 13.81 4.99
CA THR A 290 2.88 14.87 6.01
C THR A 290 4.31 15.27 6.36
N PRO A 291 4.54 16.55 6.75
CA PRO A 291 5.86 16.99 7.24
C PRO A 291 6.37 16.18 8.44
N LYS A 292 5.46 15.63 9.25
CA LYS A 292 5.78 14.78 10.40
C LYS A 292 6.37 13.44 9.96
N GLU A 293 5.79 12.81 8.94
CA GLU A 293 6.30 11.56 8.37
C GLU A 293 7.63 11.78 7.66
N ASP A 294 7.79 12.90 6.93
CA ASP A 294 9.06 13.22 6.26
C ASP A 294 10.19 13.44 7.27
N PHE A 295 9.90 14.11 8.38
CA PHE A 295 10.86 14.29 9.46
C PHE A 295 11.31 12.95 10.08
N VAL A 296 10.37 12.00 10.19
CA VAL A 296 10.61 10.72 10.87
C VAL A 296 11.26 9.67 9.97
N LEU A 297 10.72 9.48 8.75
CA LEU A 297 11.13 8.42 7.84
C LEU A 297 12.06 8.92 6.73
N GLY A 298 12.06 10.23 6.45
CA GLY A 298 12.77 10.82 5.32
C GLY A 298 14.28 10.59 5.40
N ASN A 299 14.92 10.78 6.56
CA ASN A 299 16.36 10.55 6.74
C ASN A 299 16.70 9.07 6.50
N ARG A 300 15.90 8.17 7.07
CA ARG A 300 16.07 6.73 6.89
C ARG A 300 15.96 6.32 5.44
N GLN A 301 14.94 6.80 4.73
CA GLN A 301 14.78 6.54 3.30
C GLN A 301 15.98 7.06 2.49
N ARG A 302 16.47 8.27 2.80
CA ARG A 302 17.67 8.83 2.15
C ARG A 302 18.90 7.95 2.36
N SER A 303 19.15 7.51 3.59
CA SER A 303 20.26 6.62 3.94
C SER A 303 20.20 5.27 3.23
N VAL A 304 19.02 4.62 3.21
CA VAL A 304 18.83 3.32 2.54
C VAL A 304 19.02 3.44 1.02
N ARG A 305 18.43 4.47 0.38
CA ARG A 305 18.60 4.73 -1.06
C ARG A 305 20.03 5.02 -1.43
N TYR A 306 20.72 5.87 -0.66
CA TYR A 306 22.13 6.18 -0.89
C TYR A 306 23.01 4.93 -0.79
N SER A 307 22.80 4.09 0.23
CA SER A 307 23.52 2.84 0.42
C SER A 307 23.34 1.87 -0.75
N LEU A 308 22.12 1.77 -1.28
CA LEU A 308 21.82 0.92 -2.43
C LEU A 308 22.51 1.43 -3.71
N LEU A 309 22.39 2.73 -3.99
CA LEU A 309 23.03 3.37 -5.15
C LEU A 309 24.54 3.16 -5.13
N LYS A 310 25.17 3.42 -4.00
CA LYS A 310 26.62 3.29 -3.85
C LYS A 310 27.11 1.89 -4.15
N VAL A 311 26.48 0.86 -3.58
CA VAL A 311 26.85 -0.54 -3.85
C VAL A 311 26.60 -0.90 -5.32
N ALA A 312 25.49 -0.44 -5.91
CA ALA A 312 25.18 -0.70 -7.30
C ALA A 312 26.22 -0.09 -8.25
N GLU A 313 26.60 1.17 -8.05
CA GLU A 313 27.62 1.85 -8.85
C GLU A 313 29.01 1.17 -8.75
N GLU A 314 29.45 0.82 -7.54
CA GLU A 314 30.72 0.13 -7.29
C GLU A 314 30.79 -1.24 -7.99
N ARG A 315 29.66 -1.87 -8.28
CA ARG A 315 29.55 -3.21 -8.86
C ARG A 315 29.04 -3.24 -10.29
N GLY A 316 28.81 -2.06 -10.90
CA GLY A 316 28.36 -1.96 -12.29
C GLY A 316 26.90 -2.30 -12.54
N HIS A 317 26.06 -2.27 -11.50
CA HIS A 317 24.61 -2.36 -11.61
C HIS A 317 23.98 -1.00 -11.89
N ARG A 318 22.72 -0.98 -12.28
CA ARG A 318 21.99 0.24 -12.65
C ARG A 318 20.75 0.42 -11.78
N VAL A 319 20.72 1.46 -10.97
CA VAL A 319 19.58 1.81 -10.11
C VAL A 319 19.05 3.18 -10.49
N ARG A 320 17.73 3.30 -10.61
CA ARG A 320 17.03 4.57 -10.82
C ARG A 320 15.93 4.73 -9.78
N PHE A 321 16.00 5.76 -8.97
CA PHE A 321 14.90 6.23 -8.12
C PHE A 321 14.19 7.36 -8.84
N LEU A 322 12.87 7.26 -8.97
CA LEU A 322 12.06 8.09 -9.84
C LEU A 322 10.86 8.67 -9.12
N VAL A 323 10.45 9.85 -9.56
CA VAL A 323 9.22 10.54 -9.17
C VAL A 323 8.42 10.82 -10.44
N SER A 324 7.10 10.68 -10.37
CA SER A 324 6.17 11.16 -11.39
C SER A 324 5.64 12.53 -10.99
N SER A 325 5.88 13.56 -11.79
CA SER A 325 5.50 14.94 -11.49
C SER A 325 5.02 15.65 -12.75
N ASP A 326 3.81 16.19 -12.71
CA ASP A 326 3.27 17.03 -13.76
C ASP A 326 4.01 18.38 -13.76
N LYS A 327 4.69 18.70 -14.87
CA LYS A 327 5.50 19.89 -15.08
C LYS A 327 4.82 20.93 -15.99
N SER A 328 3.51 20.81 -16.16
CA SER A 328 2.74 21.77 -16.99
C SER A 328 2.91 23.22 -16.49
N ASP A 329 3.11 23.40 -15.19
CA ASP A 329 3.63 24.62 -14.57
C ASP A 329 5.05 24.35 -14.01
N PRO A 330 6.12 24.77 -14.71
CA PRO A 330 7.49 24.53 -14.26
C PRO A 330 7.87 25.21 -12.94
N GLU A 331 7.17 26.28 -12.57
CA GLU A 331 7.39 26.97 -11.28
C GLU A 331 6.71 26.27 -10.11
N ARG A 332 5.71 25.44 -10.41
CA ARG A 332 4.91 24.70 -9.40
C ARG A 332 4.60 23.27 -9.87
N PRO A 333 5.60 22.43 -10.03
CA PRO A 333 5.38 21.04 -10.42
C PRO A 333 4.52 20.33 -9.37
N VAL A 334 3.60 19.48 -9.81
CA VAL A 334 2.71 18.72 -8.93
C VAL A 334 3.05 17.25 -9.04
N SER A 335 3.62 16.70 -7.96
CA SER A 335 4.01 15.29 -7.92
C SER A 335 2.84 14.38 -7.59
N THR A 336 2.79 13.23 -8.26
CA THR A 336 1.86 12.13 -7.93
C THR A 336 2.33 11.43 -6.66
N PHE A 337 1.43 11.27 -5.71
CA PHE A 337 1.71 10.50 -4.49
C PHE A 337 1.62 9.01 -4.81
N ILE A 338 2.76 8.34 -4.84
CA ILE A 338 2.84 6.90 -5.05
C ILE A 338 2.55 6.18 -3.74
N HIS A 339 1.42 5.49 -3.68
CA HIS A 339 1.02 4.69 -2.53
C HIS A 339 0.99 3.19 -2.84
N ALA A 340 1.26 2.81 -4.08
CA ALA A 340 1.33 1.43 -4.54
C ALA A 340 2.35 0.59 -3.74
N LYS A 341 2.13 -0.70 -3.67
CA LYS A 341 3.04 -1.69 -3.09
C LYS A 341 3.21 -2.82 -4.10
N LEU A 342 4.11 -2.59 -5.05
CA LEU A 342 4.40 -3.48 -6.17
C LEU A 342 5.88 -3.86 -6.21
N LEU A 343 6.15 -5.13 -6.41
CA LEU A 343 7.45 -5.67 -6.81
C LEU A 343 7.28 -6.54 -8.06
N VAL A 344 8.06 -6.27 -9.09
CA VAL A 344 8.19 -7.15 -10.26
C VAL A 344 9.65 -7.57 -10.40
N VAL A 345 9.89 -8.86 -10.65
CA VAL A 345 11.23 -9.43 -10.88
C VAL A 345 11.25 -10.16 -12.21
N ASP A 346 12.16 -9.75 -13.09
CA ASP A 346 12.48 -10.38 -14.39
C ASP A 346 11.28 -10.57 -15.32
N ASP A 347 10.23 -9.75 -15.19
CA ASP A 347 8.94 -9.92 -15.87
C ASP A 347 8.30 -11.32 -15.65
N GLN A 348 8.68 -12.03 -14.58
CA GLN A 348 8.22 -13.38 -14.26
C GLN A 348 7.53 -13.49 -12.92
N LEU A 349 7.88 -12.62 -11.98
CA LEU A 349 7.24 -12.53 -10.68
C LEU A 349 6.61 -11.15 -10.55
N LEU A 350 5.33 -11.13 -10.15
CA LEU A 350 4.61 -9.90 -9.78
C LEU A 350 4.03 -10.10 -8.37
N CYS A 351 4.36 -9.19 -7.46
CA CYS A 351 3.80 -9.14 -6.12
C CYS A 351 3.11 -7.81 -5.89
N VAL A 352 1.84 -7.85 -5.53
CA VAL A 352 1.02 -6.68 -5.14
C VAL A 352 0.39 -6.96 -3.79
N GLY A 353 0.31 -5.95 -2.94
CA GLY A 353 -0.35 -6.12 -1.65
C GLY A 353 -0.38 -4.86 -0.81
N THR A 354 -0.40 -5.06 0.50
CA THR A 354 -0.54 -3.98 1.47
C THR A 354 0.80 -3.54 2.06
N ALA A 355 1.84 -4.39 1.97
CA ALA A 355 3.10 -4.21 2.67
C ALA A 355 3.99 -3.13 2.04
N ASN A 356 4.28 -2.09 2.79
CA ASN A 356 5.34 -1.16 2.47
C ASN A 356 6.72 -1.81 2.61
N LEU A 357 7.74 -1.29 1.93
CA LEU A 357 9.13 -1.71 2.13
C LEU A 357 9.73 -1.07 3.39
N THR A 358 9.04 -1.25 4.53
CA THR A 358 9.41 -0.74 5.86
C THR A 358 9.72 -1.89 6.82
N ASN A 359 10.45 -1.61 7.90
CA ASN A 359 10.73 -2.64 8.91
C ASN A 359 9.44 -3.12 9.59
N ARG A 360 8.52 -2.18 9.87
CA ARG A 360 7.24 -2.51 10.53
C ARG A 360 6.35 -3.40 9.66
N SER A 361 6.27 -3.18 8.34
CA SER A 361 5.51 -4.05 7.43
C SER A 361 6.11 -5.45 7.31
N MET A 362 7.42 -5.60 7.56
CA MET A 362 8.08 -6.90 7.52
C MET A 362 7.81 -7.75 8.78
N ARG A 363 7.50 -7.15 9.94
CA ARG A 363 7.51 -7.87 11.23
C ARG A 363 6.35 -7.60 12.16
N ILE A 364 5.70 -6.44 12.07
CA ILE A 364 4.77 -5.96 13.09
C ILE A 364 3.36 -5.77 12.54
N ASP A 365 3.18 -4.92 11.53
CA ASP A 365 1.86 -4.62 10.97
C ASP A 365 1.21 -5.90 10.45
N SER A 366 -0.12 -5.96 10.43
CA SER A 366 -0.78 -7.03 9.71
C SER A 366 -0.82 -6.71 8.21
N GLU A 367 -0.10 -7.50 7.40
CA GLU A 367 0.04 -7.29 5.96
C GLU A 367 -0.42 -8.52 5.18
N LEU A 368 -0.85 -8.28 3.94
CA LEU A 368 -1.27 -9.32 3.01
C LEU A 368 -0.80 -8.99 1.60
N ASN A 369 0.06 -9.84 1.04
CA ASN A 369 0.57 -9.72 -0.32
C ASN A 369 0.16 -10.92 -1.17
N PHE A 370 -0.02 -10.68 -2.46
CA PHE A 370 -0.38 -11.67 -3.47
C PHE A 370 0.72 -11.72 -4.51
N THR A 371 1.23 -12.91 -4.77
CA THR A 371 2.34 -13.12 -5.68
C THR A 371 1.96 -14.07 -6.80
N VAL A 372 2.14 -13.62 -8.03
CA VAL A 372 2.07 -14.43 -9.24
C VAL A 372 3.48 -14.74 -9.70
N GLN A 373 3.79 -16.01 -9.85
CA GLN A 373 5.05 -16.47 -10.42
C GLN A 373 4.77 -17.18 -11.75
N SER A 374 5.60 -16.95 -12.74
CA SER A 374 5.42 -17.49 -14.10
C SER A 374 6.75 -17.92 -14.71
N GLU A 375 6.67 -18.82 -15.67
CA GLU A 375 7.82 -19.17 -16.49
C GLU A 375 8.11 -18.10 -17.54
N ALA A 376 9.39 -17.91 -17.88
CA ALA A 376 9.82 -16.99 -18.92
C ALA A 376 9.12 -17.28 -20.25
N GLY A 377 8.58 -16.25 -20.90
CA GLY A 377 7.89 -16.36 -22.19
C GLY A 377 6.50 -16.99 -22.13
N SER A 378 5.96 -17.30 -20.95
CA SER A 378 4.55 -17.69 -20.76
C SER A 378 3.60 -16.52 -21.04
N ASP A 379 2.30 -16.78 -21.11
CA ASP A 379 1.30 -15.71 -21.23
C ASP A 379 1.31 -14.79 -20.00
N ALA A 380 1.45 -15.36 -18.82
CA ALA A 380 1.52 -14.59 -17.58
C ALA A 380 2.78 -13.69 -17.53
N SER A 381 3.94 -14.20 -17.99
CA SER A 381 5.17 -13.39 -18.07
C SER A 381 5.01 -12.22 -19.05
N ARG A 382 4.35 -12.45 -20.20
CA ARG A 382 4.03 -11.36 -21.15
C ARG A 382 3.08 -10.33 -20.54
N ASP A 383 2.05 -10.78 -19.82
CA ASP A 383 1.12 -9.89 -19.13
C ASP A 383 1.83 -9.05 -18.05
N ILE A 384 2.75 -9.65 -17.28
CA ILE A 384 3.56 -8.94 -16.28
C ILE A 384 4.45 -7.89 -16.96
N ALA A 385 5.09 -8.23 -18.08
CA ALA A 385 5.89 -7.27 -18.84
C ALA A 385 5.03 -6.11 -19.39
N ASP A 386 3.84 -6.40 -19.90
CA ASP A 386 2.89 -5.39 -20.40
C ASP A 386 2.38 -4.48 -19.28
N ILE A 387 2.22 -5.00 -18.06
CA ILE A 387 1.88 -4.21 -16.87
C ILE A 387 2.99 -3.21 -16.56
N VAL A 388 4.25 -3.64 -16.48
CA VAL A 388 5.38 -2.74 -16.23
C VAL A 388 5.49 -1.65 -17.29
N ASP A 389 5.36 -2.03 -18.58
CA ASP A 389 5.39 -1.07 -19.69
C ASP A 389 4.22 -0.06 -19.58
N SER A 390 3.05 -0.53 -19.15
CA SER A 390 1.86 0.30 -18.95
C SER A 390 2.02 1.28 -17.79
N LEU A 391 2.59 0.85 -16.66
CA LEU A 391 2.85 1.70 -15.49
C LEU A 391 3.95 2.73 -15.79
N LEU A 392 5.02 2.34 -16.47
CA LEU A 392 6.05 3.29 -16.91
C LEU A 392 5.48 4.33 -17.90
N ALA A 393 4.58 3.92 -18.80
CA ALA A 393 3.88 4.87 -19.69
C ALA A 393 3.03 5.87 -18.90
N GLU A 394 2.33 5.42 -17.87
CA GLU A 394 1.55 6.24 -16.96
C GLU A 394 2.42 7.27 -16.22
N HIS A 395 3.50 6.81 -15.57
CA HIS A 395 4.42 7.67 -14.83
C HIS A 395 5.17 8.68 -15.71
N THR A 396 5.34 8.37 -16.99
CA THR A 396 5.94 9.31 -17.96
C THR A 396 4.92 10.24 -18.61
N GLY A 397 3.63 9.89 -18.59
CA GLY A 397 2.58 10.56 -19.34
C GLY A 397 2.60 10.27 -20.85
N LEU A 398 3.36 9.25 -21.29
CA LEU A 398 3.51 8.88 -22.70
C LEU A 398 2.61 7.70 -23.06
N ALA A 399 2.01 7.74 -24.25
CA ALA A 399 1.19 6.64 -24.75
C ALA A 399 2.02 5.47 -25.31
N ASP A 400 3.26 5.72 -25.77
CA ASP A 400 4.12 4.70 -26.40
C ASP A 400 4.79 3.79 -25.39
N ARG A 401 4.15 2.64 -25.12
CA ARG A 401 4.64 1.59 -24.21
C ARG A 401 5.81 0.80 -24.78
N ALA A 402 5.98 0.75 -26.10
CA ALA A 402 7.01 -0.06 -26.75
C ALA A 402 8.44 0.40 -26.38
N ARG A 403 8.61 1.66 -25.98
CA ARG A 403 9.88 2.23 -25.53
C ARG A 403 10.46 1.55 -24.30
N PHE A 404 9.62 0.95 -23.44
CA PHE A 404 10.02 0.35 -22.18
C PHE A 404 10.30 -1.14 -22.27
N ARG A 405 9.98 -1.79 -23.41
CA ARG A 405 10.06 -3.25 -23.61
C ARG A 405 11.49 -3.80 -23.47
N ASP A 406 12.48 -3.08 -23.94
CA ASP A 406 13.89 -3.49 -23.82
C ASP A 406 14.45 -3.15 -22.45
N ARG A 407 14.40 -4.09 -21.52
CA ARG A 407 14.88 -3.91 -20.13
C ARG A 407 16.39 -3.62 -20.07
N ALA A 408 17.17 -4.03 -21.07
CA ALA A 408 18.61 -3.77 -21.13
C ALA A 408 18.91 -2.29 -21.42
N ARG A 409 18.04 -1.64 -22.21
CA ARG A 409 18.15 -0.20 -22.56
C ARG A 409 17.26 0.69 -21.71
N LEU A 410 16.47 0.12 -20.81
CA LEU A 410 15.51 0.87 -20.00
C LEU A 410 16.17 1.99 -19.17
N PRO A 411 17.35 1.81 -18.53
CA PRO A 411 17.99 2.89 -17.81
C PRO A 411 18.30 4.12 -18.67
N GLU A 412 18.83 3.92 -19.89
CA GLU A 412 19.13 4.99 -20.83
C GLU A 412 17.85 5.71 -21.30
N VAL A 413 16.81 4.94 -21.60
CA VAL A 413 15.49 5.49 -21.97
C VAL A 413 14.92 6.33 -20.82
N ILE A 414 15.00 5.86 -19.58
CA ILE A 414 14.56 6.60 -18.39
C ILE A 414 15.37 7.90 -18.25
N ASP A 415 16.69 7.86 -18.38
CA ASP A 415 17.57 9.03 -18.26
C ASP A 415 17.21 10.08 -19.33
N GLU A 416 16.97 9.69 -20.58
CA GLU A 416 16.50 10.57 -21.65
C GLU A 416 15.16 11.22 -21.32
N LEU A 417 14.20 10.42 -20.80
CA LEU A 417 12.87 10.90 -20.45
C LEU A 417 12.88 11.86 -19.24
N CYS A 418 13.73 11.61 -18.25
CA CYS A 418 13.89 12.51 -17.11
C CYS A 418 14.41 13.90 -17.52
N LEU A 419 15.19 14.00 -18.61
CA LEU A 419 15.69 15.26 -19.16
C LEU A 419 14.64 15.98 -20.02
N SER A 420 13.60 15.29 -20.48
CA SER A 420 12.56 15.88 -21.33
C SER A 420 11.55 16.69 -20.50
N PRO A 421 11.27 17.93 -20.87
CA PRO A 421 10.22 18.71 -20.20
C PRO A 421 8.78 18.21 -20.51
N GLU A 422 8.63 17.40 -21.57
CA GLU A 422 7.33 16.90 -22.00
C GLU A 422 6.86 15.68 -21.20
N THR A 423 7.74 15.09 -20.37
CA THR A 423 7.42 13.92 -19.56
C THR A 423 7.24 14.28 -18.10
N LYS A 424 6.47 13.48 -17.38
CA LYS A 424 6.27 13.62 -15.94
C LYS A 424 7.43 13.02 -15.12
N LEU A 425 8.26 12.17 -15.74
CA LEU A 425 9.30 11.44 -15.01
C LEU A 425 10.46 12.35 -14.61
N GLN A 426 10.96 12.15 -13.40
CA GLN A 426 12.14 12.83 -12.86
C GLN A 426 12.95 11.87 -12.01
N HIS A 427 14.28 12.10 -11.96
CA HIS A 427 15.11 11.43 -10.97
C HIS A 427 14.80 11.97 -9.57
N LEU A 428 14.56 11.04 -8.64
CA LEU A 428 14.51 11.39 -7.23
C LEU A 428 15.94 11.66 -6.73
N THR A 429 16.17 12.84 -6.18
CA THR A 429 17.47 13.18 -5.61
C THR A 429 17.81 12.25 -4.43
N VAL A 430 19.00 11.66 -4.48
CA VAL A 430 19.50 10.78 -3.43
C VAL A 430 20.77 11.39 -2.85
N GLU A 431 20.63 11.96 -1.66
CA GLU A 431 21.73 12.57 -0.93
C GLU A 431 22.18 11.65 0.21
N ARG A 432 23.46 11.79 0.58
CA ARG A 432 23.97 11.13 1.78
C ARG A 432 23.30 11.75 3.01
N CYS A 433 22.74 10.89 3.86
CA CYS A 433 22.21 11.29 5.15
C CYS A 433 22.80 10.33 6.20
N ASP A 434 23.48 10.88 7.18
CA ASP A 434 24.10 10.12 8.27
C ASP A 434 23.30 10.25 9.58
N ASP A 435 22.21 11.02 9.58
CA ASP A 435 21.43 11.39 10.76
C ASP A 435 20.14 10.55 10.84
N ASP A 436 20.26 9.29 11.22
CA ASP A 436 19.09 8.52 11.69
C ASP A 436 18.84 8.85 13.16
N ASP A 437 17.61 9.25 13.51
CA ASP A 437 17.16 9.38 14.89
C ASP A 437 16.68 8.01 15.40
N PRO A 438 17.43 7.34 16.30
CA PRO A 438 17.08 5.98 16.74
C PRO A 438 15.73 5.89 17.43
N LEU A 439 15.31 6.94 18.14
CA LEU A 439 14.04 6.96 18.85
C LEU A 439 12.86 7.10 17.89
N LEU A 440 12.99 7.95 16.87
CA LEU A 440 11.97 8.09 15.85
C LEU A 440 11.82 6.82 15.02
N VAL A 441 12.93 6.20 14.62
CA VAL A 441 12.91 4.91 13.91
C VAL A 441 12.20 3.85 14.77
N LEU A 442 12.49 3.77 16.07
CA LEU A 442 11.85 2.80 16.96
C LEU A 442 10.34 3.01 17.10
N ILE A 443 9.86 4.26 17.07
CA ILE A 443 8.44 4.58 17.24
C ILE A 443 7.65 4.38 15.95
N PHE A 444 8.22 4.79 14.81
CA PHE A 444 7.48 4.88 13.55
C PHE A 444 7.81 3.77 12.54
N ASP A 445 9.00 3.19 12.61
CA ASP A 445 9.42 2.05 11.77
C ASP A 445 10.18 0.99 12.59
N PRO A 446 9.59 0.45 13.66
CA PRO A 446 10.24 -0.54 14.50
C PRO A 446 10.52 -1.83 13.72
N SER A 447 11.69 -2.42 13.96
CA SER A 447 12.07 -3.74 13.43
C SER A 447 11.68 -4.91 14.35
N GLY A 448 11.04 -4.62 15.47
CA GLY A 448 10.61 -5.57 16.47
C GLY A 448 9.63 -4.97 17.47
N GLU A 449 9.33 -5.69 18.53
CA GLU A 449 8.41 -5.26 19.56
C GLU A 449 8.85 -3.96 20.24
N LEU A 450 7.93 -3.03 20.45
CA LEU A 450 8.15 -1.82 21.23
C LEU A 450 8.13 -2.18 22.72
N THR A 451 9.28 -2.63 23.24
CA THR A 451 9.45 -2.94 24.67
C THR A 451 9.92 -1.71 25.45
N THR A 452 9.65 -1.73 26.77
CA THR A 452 10.18 -0.73 27.70
C THR A 452 11.70 -0.64 27.65
N GLU A 453 12.39 -1.79 27.45
CA GLU A 453 13.85 -1.86 27.34
C GLU A 453 14.37 -1.20 26.05
N ASN A 454 13.76 -1.51 24.90
CA ASN A 454 14.14 -0.93 23.61
C ASN A 454 13.88 0.59 23.58
N PHE A 455 12.75 1.01 24.14
CA PHE A 455 12.41 2.42 24.29
C PHE A 455 13.38 3.14 25.22
N GLY A 456 13.72 2.52 26.36
CA GLY A 456 14.70 3.06 27.31
C GLY A 456 16.11 3.21 26.71
N LYS A 457 16.56 2.24 25.90
CA LYS A 457 17.85 2.34 25.19
C LYS A 457 17.86 3.47 24.16
N ALA A 458 16.78 3.61 23.36
CA ALA A 458 16.65 4.68 22.39
C ALA A 458 16.57 6.05 23.06
N LEU A 459 15.83 6.16 24.17
CA LEU A 459 15.74 7.39 24.95
C LEU A 459 17.08 7.81 25.57
N GLN A 460 17.90 6.83 26.05
CA GLN A 460 19.24 7.10 26.59
C GLN A 460 20.22 7.59 25.51
N ALA A 461 20.08 7.12 24.28
CA ALA A 461 20.88 7.59 23.15
C ALA A 461 20.58 9.07 22.83
N GLU A 462 19.37 9.55 23.10
CA GLU A 462 18.92 10.90 22.79
C GLU A 462 19.02 11.93 23.94
N VAL A 463 19.41 11.54 25.13
CA VAL A 463 19.58 12.49 26.26
C VAL A 463 20.61 13.59 25.94
N GLY A 464 21.35 13.48 24.80
CA GLY A 464 22.22 14.52 24.26
C GLY A 464 21.59 15.47 23.22
N CYS A 465 20.33 15.28 22.81
CA CYS A 465 19.68 16.09 21.77
C CYS A 465 18.91 17.30 22.34
N GLU A 466 19.16 18.49 21.76
CA GLU A 466 18.55 19.76 22.26
C GLU A 466 17.10 20.00 21.78
N ASP A 467 16.50 19.09 21.00
CA ASP A 467 15.21 19.32 20.35
C ASP A 467 14.01 19.06 21.29
N GLY A 468 13.37 20.14 21.75
CA GLY A 468 12.32 20.14 22.76
C GLY A 468 11.02 19.40 22.39
N ILE A 469 10.74 19.16 21.10
CA ILE A 469 9.54 18.46 20.61
C ILE A 469 9.70 16.95 20.78
N ILE A 470 10.85 16.43 20.39
CA ILE A 470 11.21 15.00 20.50
C ILE A 470 11.22 14.60 21.96
N ARG A 471 11.82 15.41 22.82
CA ARG A 471 11.83 15.21 24.28
C ARG A 471 10.43 15.16 24.88
N THR A 472 9.51 15.98 24.39
CA THR A 472 8.11 16.01 24.86
C THR A 472 7.34 14.78 24.40
N LEU A 473 7.52 14.32 23.15
CA LEU A 473 6.90 13.12 22.62
C LEU A 473 7.44 11.87 23.31
N ALA A 474 8.75 11.77 23.47
CA ALA A 474 9.44 10.68 24.16
C ALA A 474 9.01 10.58 25.62
N ARG A 475 8.88 11.69 26.33
CA ARG A 475 8.39 11.73 27.71
C ARG A 475 6.95 11.27 27.84
N LYS A 476 6.05 11.71 26.93
CA LYS A 476 4.65 11.28 26.91
C LYS A 476 4.50 9.80 26.60
N ALA A 477 5.29 9.28 25.68
CA ALA A 477 5.31 7.86 25.33
C ALA A 477 5.88 7.03 26.50
N GLY A 478 6.98 7.46 27.11
CA GLY A 478 7.60 6.79 28.25
C GLY A 478 6.71 6.77 29.51
N GLN A 479 5.96 7.83 29.78
CA GLN A 479 4.98 7.88 30.87
C GLN A 479 3.84 6.89 30.67
N ARG A 480 3.39 6.68 29.43
CA ARG A 480 2.31 5.73 29.11
C ARG A 480 2.74 4.27 29.14
N LEU A 481 4.00 4.01 28.78
CA LEU A 481 4.58 2.66 28.82
C LEU A 481 5.08 2.30 30.23
N GLY A 482 4.94 3.19 31.23
CA GLY A 482 5.40 2.95 32.60
C GLY A 482 6.92 2.93 32.75
N VAL A 483 7.66 3.46 31.77
CA VAL A 483 9.14 3.52 31.76
C VAL A 483 9.66 4.76 32.45
N ILE A 484 8.84 5.82 32.53
CA ILE A 484 9.15 7.10 33.20
C ILE A 484 8.12 7.33 34.28
N ASP A 485 8.58 7.54 35.53
CA ASP A 485 7.71 7.82 36.67
C ASP A 485 7.05 9.19 36.49
N VAL A 486 5.75 9.29 36.80
CA VAL A 486 4.96 10.52 36.64
C VAL A 486 5.40 11.62 37.59
N ASP A 487 6.12 11.28 38.67
CA ASP A 487 6.48 12.18 39.75
C ASP A 487 7.87 12.84 39.66
N GLU A 488 8.71 12.51 38.68
CA GLU A 488 9.94 13.27 38.45
C GLU A 488 9.64 14.59 37.71
N ARG A 489 9.29 15.61 38.48
CA ARG A 489 9.32 17.02 38.02
C ARG A 489 10.76 17.54 38.09
N PRO A 490 11.19 18.35 37.09
CA PRO A 490 12.50 18.97 37.11
C PRO A 490 12.61 19.99 38.27
#